data_d0614c76cfad586437df152169e8beb2
#
_entry.id   d0614c76cfad586437df152169e8beb2
#
_cell.length_a   1.000
_cell.length_b   1.000
_cell.length_c   1.000
_cell.angle_alpha   90.00
_cell.angle_beta   90.00
_cell.angle_gamma   90.00
#
_symmetry.space_group_name_H-M   'P 1'
#
loop_
_entity.id
_entity.type
_entity.pdbx_description
1 polymer ?
#
loop_
_entity_poly.entity_id
_entity_poly.type
_entity_poly.pdbx_seq_one_letter_code
_entity_poly.pdbx_strand_id
1 'polypeptide(L)'
;MEPLEIAPGVYDVGVTDWNIRDFHGYSTDLGTTYNAFLIVDEKIALLDTVKKTFADQLLDNISAIVDPKKIDYVISNHTEMDHSGGLARVMHRVGENKPLICSKMGHKNLPRHFFRDWNYQPVATGDELSLGKKTLSFLETRMVHWPDSMFTFLKENKILFSSDGFGQHFAGPERFDDQIGEAIMVHAKKYFANILLLYAPLIKKYLKNIIDSGMEFNMICTDHGIIWR
;
A
#
# COMPACT_ATOMS: atom_id res chain seq x y z
N MET A 1 -10.41 1.95 -12.65
CA MET A 1 -9.33 2.95 -12.71
C MET A 1 -8.28 2.40 -13.67
N GLU A 2 -7.80 3.19 -14.62
CA GLU A 2 -6.69 2.77 -15.48
C GLU A 2 -5.37 2.94 -14.75
N PRO A 3 -4.37 2.08 -14.97
CA PRO A 3 -3.06 2.24 -14.36
C PRO A 3 -2.40 3.57 -14.78
N LEU A 4 -1.71 4.20 -13.84
CA LEU A 4 -1.05 5.49 -14.04
C LEU A 4 0.41 5.42 -13.62
N GLU A 5 1.34 5.82 -14.48
CA GLU A 5 2.73 6.03 -14.07
C GLU A 5 2.83 7.31 -13.24
N ILE A 6 3.14 7.16 -11.96
CA ILE A 6 3.22 8.27 -10.98
C ILE A 6 4.64 8.80 -10.82
N ALA A 7 5.63 8.01 -11.16
CA ALA A 7 7.03 8.36 -11.24
C ALA A 7 7.75 7.35 -12.16
N PRO A 8 8.95 7.63 -12.68
CA PRO A 8 9.64 6.73 -13.61
C PRO A 8 9.72 5.28 -13.09
N GLY A 9 8.99 4.37 -13.76
CA GLY A 9 8.89 2.96 -13.41
C GLY A 9 8.05 2.65 -12.17
N VAL A 10 7.23 3.58 -11.69
CA VAL A 10 6.32 3.39 -10.55
C VAL A 10 4.89 3.65 -11.02
N TYR A 11 4.02 2.67 -10.87
CA TYR A 11 2.66 2.72 -11.38
C TYR A 11 1.66 2.52 -10.24
N ASP A 12 0.63 3.38 -10.17
CA ASP A 12 -0.59 3.10 -9.44
C ASP A 12 -1.43 2.11 -10.28
N VAL A 13 -1.64 0.91 -9.74
CA VAL A 13 -2.42 -0.17 -10.36
C VAL A 13 -3.68 -0.51 -9.56
N GLY A 14 -3.98 0.27 -8.52
CA GLY A 14 -5.10 0.09 -7.63
C GLY A 14 -6.47 0.17 -8.31
N VAL A 15 -7.52 0.15 -7.51
CA VAL A 15 -8.91 0.16 -7.98
C VAL A 15 -9.74 1.16 -7.19
N THR A 16 -10.84 1.63 -7.80
CA THR A 16 -11.80 2.54 -7.16
C THR A 16 -13.11 1.80 -6.87
N ASP A 17 -13.55 1.87 -5.60
CA ASP A 17 -14.86 1.39 -5.17
C ASP A 17 -15.81 2.58 -5.02
N TRP A 18 -16.51 2.89 -6.11
CA TRP A 18 -17.45 4.01 -6.19
C TRP A 18 -18.70 3.82 -5.32
N ASN A 19 -19.01 2.58 -4.93
CA ASN A 19 -20.33 2.22 -4.40
C ASN A 19 -20.33 2.01 -2.88
N ILE A 20 -19.18 1.85 -2.25
CA ILE A 20 -19.13 1.66 -0.80
C ILE A 20 -19.55 2.93 -0.06
N ARG A 21 -20.43 2.80 0.93
CA ARG A 21 -20.97 3.93 1.70
C ARG A 21 -20.81 3.76 3.20
N ASP A 22 -20.41 2.60 3.64
CA ASP A 22 -20.10 2.27 5.04
C ASP A 22 -18.89 1.35 5.04
N PHE A 23 -17.78 1.85 5.58
CA PHE A 23 -16.53 1.13 5.61
C PHE A 23 -15.74 1.51 6.87
N HIS A 24 -15.04 0.55 7.46
CA HIS A 24 -14.36 0.71 8.74
C HIS A 24 -15.27 1.24 9.88
N GLY A 25 -16.59 0.97 9.80
CA GLY A 25 -17.56 1.37 10.82
C GLY A 25 -17.99 2.83 10.75
N TYR A 26 -17.74 3.54 9.65
CA TYR A 26 -18.24 4.89 9.45
C TYR A 26 -18.61 5.16 7.97
N SER A 27 -19.38 6.24 7.74
CA SER A 27 -19.84 6.59 6.39
C SER A 27 -18.71 7.04 5.48
N THR A 28 -18.70 6.49 4.26
CA THR A 28 -17.75 6.81 3.18
C THR A 28 -18.52 7.41 2.00
N ASP A 29 -18.96 8.67 2.17
CA ASP A 29 -19.96 9.32 1.31
C ASP A 29 -19.55 9.37 -0.17
N LEU A 30 -18.24 9.42 -0.44
CA LEU A 30 -17.67 9.46 -1.79
C LEU A 30 -17.01 8.14 -2.22
N GLY A 31 -17.26 7.02 -1.51
CA GLY A 31 -16.59 5.76 -1.80
C GLY A 31 -15.15 5.71 -1.29
N THR A 32 -14.34 4.83 -1.88
CA THR A 32 -12.92 4.68 -1.54
C THR A 32 -12.11 4.17 -2.73
N THR A 33 -10.81 4.08 -2.55
CA THR A 33 -9.91 3.30 -3.40
C THR A 33 -9.27 2.18 -2.58
N TYR A 34 -8.77 1.18 -3.27
CA TYR A 34 -7.80 0.20 -2.74
C TYR A 34 -6.57 0.35 -3.62
N ASN A 35 -5.58 1.06 -3.11
CA ASN A 35 -4.38 1.38 -3.88
C ASN A 35 -3.39 0.22 -3.79
N ALA A 36 -2.73 -0.03 -4.91
CA ALA A 36 -1.64 -0.98 -5.02
C ALA A 36 -0.65 -0.41 -6.03
N PHE A 37 0.63 -0.67 -5.81
CA PHE A 37 1.67 -0.03 -6.62
C PHE A 37 2.59 -1.06 -7.24
N LEU A 38 2.87 -0.89 -8.53
CA LEU A 38 3.82 -1.73 -9.27
C LEU A 38 5.11 -0.94 -9.52
N ILE A 39 6.23 -1.49 -9.08
CA ILE A 39 7.55 -0.91 -9.32
C ILE A 39 8.28 -1.80 -10.35
N VAL A 40 8.61 -1.20 -11.48
CA VAL A 40 9.31 -1.84 -12.59
C VAL A 40 10.74 -1.36 -12.62
N ASP A 41 11.66 -2.29 -12.45
CA ASP A 41 13.11 -2.11 -12.57
C ASP A 41 13.70 -3.40 -13.14
N GLU A 42 14.95 -3.74 -12.90
CA GLU A 42 15.55 -5.04 -13.27
C GLU A 42 14.78 -6.20 -12.65
N LYS A 43 14.25 -5.99 -11.43
CA LYS A 43 13.24 -6.82 -10.78
C LYS A 43 11.97 -6.04 -10.56
N ILE A 44 10.84 -6.73 -10.57
CA ILE A 44 9.53 -6.13 -10.48
C ILE A 44 8.91 -6.45 -9.11
N ALA A 45 8.42 -5.42 -8.42
CA ALA A 45 7.75 -5.57 -7.14
C ALA A 45 6.31 -5.02 -7.20
N LEU A 46 5.37 -5.79 -6.65
CA LEU A 46 4.00 -5.35 -6.38
C LEU A 46 3.87 -5.04 -4.89
N LEU A 47 3.46 -3.82 -4.55
CA LEU A 47 3.19 -3.37 -3.19
C LEU A 47 1.68 -3.36 -2.95
N ASP A 48 1.29 -4.14 -1.97
CA ASP A 48 -0.08 -4.39 -1.56
C ASP A 48 -0.98 -4.95 -2.68
N THR A 49 -2.18 -5.30 -2.31
CA THR A 49 -3.22 -5.73 -3.23
C THR A 49 -4.50 -4.97 -2.92
N VAL A 50 -5.63 -5.52 -3.27
CA VAL A 50 -6.94 -4.89 -3.13
C VAL A 50 -7.90 -5.84 -2.42
N LYS A 51 -9.07 -5.36 -2.05
CA LYS A 51 -10.17 -6.19 -1.59
C LYS A 51 -10.42 -7.33 -2.57
N LYS A 52 -10.67 -8.53 -2.06
CA LYS A 52 -10.82 -9.78 -2.85
C LYS A 52 -11.70 -9.63 -4.10
N THR A 53 -12.79 -8.87 -3.99
CA THR A 53 -13.75 -8.67 -5.09
C THR A 53 -13.17 -7.92 -6.29
N PHE A 54 -12.07 -7.20 -6.11
CA PHE A 54 -11.40 -6.42 -7.13
C PHE A 54 -10.08 -7.04 -7.63
N ALA A 55 -9.75 -8.25 -7.16
CA ALA A 55 -8.46 -8.89 -7.46
C ALA A 55 -8.24 -9.11 -8.97
N ASP A 56 -9.28 -9.43 -9.73
CA ASP A 56 -9.15 -9.60 -11.18
C ASP A 56 -8.91 -8.25 -11.87
N GLN A 57 -9.56 -7.17 -11.44
CA GLN A 57 -9.32 -5.82 -11.95
C GLN A 57 -7.88 -5.35 -11.67
N LEU A 58 -7.34 -5.63 -10.47
CA LEU A 58 -5.93 -5.38 -10.18
C LEU A 58 -5.01 -6.12 -11.16
N LEU A 59 -5.28 -7.40 -11.42
CA LEU A 59 -4.49 -8.20 -12.35
C LEU A 59 -4.60 -7.71 -13.81
N ASP A 60 -5.74 -7.22 -14.22
CA ASP A 60 -5.94 -6.58 -15.53
C ASP A 60 -5.12 -5.29 -15.62
N ASN A 61 -5.13 -4.45 -14.59
CA ASN A 61 -4.32 -3.24 -14.50
C ASN A 61 -2.82 -3.56 -14.57
N ILE A 62 -2.35 -4.56 -13.83
CA ILE A 62 -0.95 -5.01 -13.88
C ILE A 62 -0.62 -5.53 -15.29
N SER A 63 -1.52 -6.31 -15.90
CA SER A 63 -1.32 -6.91 -17.22
C SER A 63 -1.21 -5.89 -18.34
N ALA A 64 -1.77 -4.69 -18.16
CA ALA A 64 -1.62 -3.57 -19.09
C ALA A 64 -0.20 -2.99 -19.10
N ILE A 65 0.60 -3.27 -18.06
CA ILE A 65 1.98 -2.78 -17.92
C ILE A 65 2.99 -3.91 -18.16
N VAL A 66 2.82 -5.03 -17.46
CA VAL A 66 3.72 -6.19 -17.52
C VAL A 66 2.94 -7.50 -17.41
N ASP A 67 3.48 -8.60 -17.94
CA ASP A 67 2.94 -9.93 -17.59
C ASP A 67 3.08 -10.16 -16.08
N PRO A 68 2.01 -10.43 -15.34
CA PRO A 68 2.07 -10.70 -13.90
C PRO A 68 3.08 -11.78 -13.49
N LYS A 69 3.37 -12.75 -14.36
CA LYS A 69 4.38 -13.79 -14.11
C LYS A 69 5.81 -13.25 -13.99
N LYS A 70 6.05 -12.02 -14.49
CA LYS A 70 7.35 -11.35 -14.39
C LYS A 70 7.56 -10.66 -13.04
N ILE A 71 6.55 -10.56 -12.21
CA ILE A 71 6.69 -10.01 -10.85
C ILE A 71 7.62 -10.93 -10.06
N ASP A 72 8.66 -10.34 -9.47
CA ASP A 72 9.65 -11.05 -8.66
C ASP A 72 9.29 -11.07 -7.19
N TYR A 73 8.67 -10.00 -6.70
CA TYR A 73 8.32 -9.81 -5.29
C TYR A 73 6.89 -9.31 -5.15
N VAL A 74 6.16 -9.87 -4.18
CA VAL A 74 4.92 -9.29 -3.68
C VAL A 74 5.19 -8.81 -2.27
N ILE A 75 4.77 -7.59 -1.94
CA ILE A 75 4.99 -6.96 -0.64
C ILE A 75 3.62 -6.69 -0.03
N SER A 76 3.40 -7.13 1.20
CA SER A 76 2.20 -6.82 1.97
C SER A 76 2.58 -5.93 3.15
N ASN A 77 2.30 -4.64 3.03
CA ASN A 77 2.54 -3.66 4.09
C ASN A 77 1.55 -3.81 5.24
N HIS A 78 0.34 -4.33 4.93
CA HIS A 78 -0.74 -4.50 5.87
C HIS A 78 -1.58 -5.73 5.57
N THR A 79 -2.01 -6.46 6.61
CA THR A 79 -2.71 -7.75 6.45
C THR A 79 -4.24 -7.62 6.49
N GLU A 80 -4.80 -6.43 6.63
CA GLU A 80 -6.23 -6.22 6.56
C GLU A 80 -6.78 -6.63 5.19
N MET A 81 -8.01 -7.18 5.18
CA MET A 81 -8.51 -7.90 4.00
C MET A 81 -8.87 -7.02 2.81
N ASP A 82 -8.91 -5.73 2.98
CA ASP A 82 -9.09 -4.77 1.88
C ASP A 82 -7.78 -4.46 1.14
N HIS A 83 -6.62 -4.72 1.77
CA HIS A 83 -5.29 -4.64 1.15
C HIS A 83 -4.71 -6.02 0.83
N SER A 84 -4.99 -7.01 1.66
CA SER A 84 -4.46 -8.36 1.48
C SER A 84 -5.44 -9.32 0.79
N GLY A 85 -6.72 -8.99 0.70
CA GLY A 85 -7.77 -9.90 0.21
C GLY A 85 -7.54 -10.43 -1.20
N GLY A 86 -6.85 -9.68 -2.04
CA GLY A 86 -6.45 -10.07 -3.40
C GLY A 86 -5.26 -11.03 -3.46
N LEU A 87 -4.49 -11.20 -2.36
CA LEU A 87 -3.22 -11.95 -2.36
C LEU A 87 -3.36 -13.37 -2.90
N ALA A 88 -4.42 -14.10 -2.53
CA ALA A 88 -4.58 -15.47 -3.01
C ALA A 88 -4.70 -15.54 -4.54
N ARG A 89 -5.41 -14.60 -5.15
CA ARG A 89 -5.57 -14.51 -6.60
C ARG A 89 -4.29 -14.03 -7.27
N VAL A 90 -3.64 -13.04 -6.67
CA VAL A 90 -2.37 -12.48 -7.15
C VAL A 90 -1.27 -13.55 -7.11
N MET A 91 -1.04 -14.20 -5.96
CA MET A 91 0.00 -15.22 -5.81
C MET A 91 -0.22 -16.41 -6.77
N HIS A 92 -1.47 -16.82 -6.98
CA HIS A 92 -1.79 -17.85 -7.98
C HIS A 92 -1.37 -17.41 -9.39
N ARG A 93 -1.53 -16.14 -9.76
CA ARG A 93 -1.21 -15.61 -11.09
C ARG A 93 0.27 -15.33 -11.29
N VAL A 94 0.92 -14.78 -10.25
CA VAL A 94 2.35 -14.41 -10.23
C VAL A 94 3.24 -15.65 -10.11
N GLY A 95 2.80 -16.61 -9.29
CA GLY A 95 3.52 -17.85 -8.95
C GLY A 95 3.63 -18.00 -7.44
N GLU A 96 3.04 -19.04 -6.88
CA GLU A 96 2.93 -19.25 -5.42
C GLU A 96 4.28 -19.39 -4.70
N ASN A 97 5.36 -19.68 -5.42
CA ASN A 97 6.73 -19.78 -4.88
C ASN A 97 7.46 -18.43 -4.85
N LYS A 98 6.89 -17.38 -5.43
CA LYS A 98 7.50 -16.04 -5.42
C LYS A 98 7.55 -15.50 -3.99
N PRO A 99 8.61 -14.75 -3.62
CA PRO A 99 8.72 -14.14 -2.31
C PRO A 99 7.54 -13.23 -1.99
N LEU A 100 6.90 -13.47 -0.83
CA LEU A 100 5.91 -12.59 -0.23
C LEU A 100 6.55 -11.89 0.98
N ILE A 101 6.92 -10.64 0.78
CA ILE A 101 7.60 -9.83 1.79
C ILE A 101 6.54 -9.19 2.70
N CYS A 102 6.76 -9.25 4.00
CA CYS A 102 5.84 -8.68 4.98
C CYS A 102 6.59 -8.38 6.29
N SER A 103 5.97 -7.65 7.20
CA SER A 103 6.53 -7.47 8.54
C SER A 103 6.59 -8.79 9.32
N LYS A 104 7.33 -8.83 10.42
CA LYS A 104 7.36 -10.00 11.33
C LYS A 104 5.97 -10.38 11.86
N MET A 105 5.09 -9.39 12.07
CA MET A 105 3.72 -9.67 12.49
C MET A 105 2.85 -10.09 11.31
N GLY A 106 3.08 -9.52 10.11
CA GLY A 106 2.45 -9.98 8.87
C GLY A 106 2.73 -11.45 8.60
N HIS A 107 3.97 -11.90 8.81
CA HIS A 107 4.32 -13.33 8.72
C HIS A 107 3.53 -14.23 9.70
N LYS A 108 3.12 -13.71 10.85
CA LYS A 108 2.27 -14.46 11.79
C LYS A 108 0.79 -14.45 11.39
N ASN A 109 0.34 -13.39 10.73
CA ASN A 109 -1.06 -13.17 10.41
C ASN A 109 -1.46 -13.80 9.07
N LEU A 110 -0.70 -13.56 8.01
CA LEU A 110 -1.02 -14.01 6.64
C LEU A 110 -1.28 -15.52 6.53
N PRO A 111 -0.43 -16.43 7.10
CA PRO A 111 -0.72 -17.87 7.04
C PRO A 111 -2.04 -18.25 7.72
N ARG A 112 -2.45 -17.50 8.75
CA ARG A 112 -3.71 -17.75 9.49
C ARG A 112 -4.93 -17.21 8.72
N HIS A 113 -4.77 -16.12 7.96
CA HIS A 113 -5.83 -15.56 7.11
C HIS A 113 -6.08 -16.45 5.88
N PHE A 114 -5.00 -16.92 5.24
CA PHE A 114 -5.10 -17.58 3.93
C PHE A 114 -4.99 -19.10 3.99
N PHE A 115 -4.50 -19.70 5.09
CA PHE A 115 -4.22 -21.12 5.20
C PHE A 115 -3.32 -21.61 4.05
N ARG A 116 -2.28 -20.82 3.71
CA ARG A 116 -1.33 -21.06 2.65
C ARG A 116 0.09 -21.00 3.19
N ASP A 117 0.95 -21.86 2.67
CA ASP A 117 2.39 -21.88 2.96
C ASP A 117 3.14 -21.25 1.77
N TRP A 118 2.96 -19.94 1.61
CA TRP A 118 3.69 -19.18 0.61
C TRP A 118 5.12 -18.92 1.07
N ASN A 119 5.99 -18.50 0.14
CA ASN A 119 7.37 -18.14 0.45
C ASN A 119 7.44 -16.79 1.20
N TYR A 120 7.01 -16.80 2.46
CA TYR A 120 7.03 -15.61 3.32
C TYR A 120 8.46 -15.19 3.66
N GLN A 121 8.77 -13.92 3.45
CA GLN A 121 10.05 -13.32 3.81
C GLN A 121 9.81 -12.13 4.76
N PRO A 122 9.89 -12.35 6.08
CA PRO A 122 9.69 -11.30 7.07
C PRO A 122 10.86 -10.33 7.07
N VAL A 123 10.52 -9.02 7.07
CA VAL A 123 11.47 -7.91 7.17
C VAL A 123 11.28 -7.11 8.46
N ALA A 124 12.28 -6.33 8.80
CA ALA A 124 12.31 -5.42 9.94
C ALA A 124 12.66 -4.01 9.51
N THR A 125 12.48 -3.05 10.41
CA THR A 125 12.95 -1.67 10.21
C THR A 125 14.42 -1.65 9.88
N GLY A 126 14.76 -1.01 8.75
CA GLY A 126 16.13 -0.85 8.24
C GLY A 126 16.56 -1.93 7.26
N ASP A 127 15.78 -3.01 7.08
CA ASP A 127 16.06 -3.98 6.02
C ASP A 127 15.81 -3.35 4.65
N GLU A 128 16.56 -3.82 3.64
CA GLU A 128 16.51 -3.30 2.28
C GLU A 128 16.34 -4.42 1.26
N LEU A 129 15.66 -4.10 0.16
CA LEU A 129 15.49 -4.96 -1.00
C LEU A 129 15.91 -4.22 -2.27
N SER A 130 16.95 -4.72 -2.92
CA SER A 130 17.37 -4.18 -4.23
C SER A 130 16.50 -4.76 -5.34
N LEU A 131 16.01 -3.87 -6.20
CA LEU A 131 15.32 -4.21 -7.46
C LEU A 131 16.24 -4.06 -8.69
N GLY A 132 17.51 -3.68 -8.47
CA GLY A 132 18.50 -3.35 -9.49
C GLY A 132 18.99 -1.93 -9.28
N LYS A 133 18.43 -0.97 -10.02
CA LYS A 133 18.73 0.47 -9.88
C LYS A 133 17.93 1.13 -8.74
N LYS A 134 16.87 0.49 -8.29
CA LYS A 134 15.97 0.96 -7.24
C LYS A 134 16.12 0.11 -6.00
N THR A 135 15.96 0.74 -4.83
CA THR A 135 16.07 0.10 -3.53
C THR A 135 14.86 0.43 -2.67
N LEU A 136 14.20 -0.61 -2.17
CA LEU A 136 13.16 -0.49 -1.17
C LEU A 136 13.79 -0.63 0.22
N SER A 137 13.38 0.21 1.17
CA SER A 137 13.68 0.03 2.59
C SER A 137 12.38 -0.04 3.40
N PHE A 138 12.41 -0.79 4.49
CA PHE A 138 11.21 -1.10 5.27
C PHE A 138 11.25 -0.44 6.65
N LEU A 139 10.08 0.01 7.11
CA LEU A 139 9.89 0.62 8.42
C LEU A 139 8.64 0.02 9.07
N GLU A 140 8.80 -0.82 10.10
CA GLU A 140 7.68 -1.33 10.88
C GLU A 140 6.99 -0.17 11.62
N THR A 141 5.71 0.07 11.32
CA THR A 141 4.86 1.09 11.94
C THR A 141 3.75 0.44 12.75
N ARG A 142 4.14 -0.50 13.62
CA ARG A 142 3.22 -1.30 14.43
C ARG A 142 2.16 -0.46 15.10
N MET A 143 0.90 -0.91 15.03
CA MET A 143 -0.28 -0.22 15.54
C MET A 143 -0.62 1.10 14.83
N VAL A 144 -0.15 1.27 13.60
CA VAL A 144 -0.62 2.32 12.69
C VAL A 144 -1.20 1.68 11.42
N HIS A 145 -2.45 1.05 11.49
CA HIS A 145 -3.23 0.95 12.75
C HIS A 145 -3.30 -0.49 13.30
N TRP A 146 -2.73 -1.48 12.65
CA TRP A 146 -2.62 -2.88 13.09
C TRP A 146 -1.20 -3.26 13.52
N PRO A 147 -1.03 -4.40 14.25
CA PRO A 147 0.29 -4.82 14.73
C PRO A 147 1.31 -5.12 13.64
N ASP A 148 0.83 -5.45 12.44
CA ASP A 148 1.63 -5.85 11.28
C ASP A 148 1.97 -4.71 10.33
N SER A 149 1.37 -3.53 10.51
CA SER A 149 1.58 -2.39 9.61
C SER A 149 3.05 -2.04 9.47
N MET A 150 3.47 -1.80 8.23
CA MET A 150 4.77 -1.25 7.90
C MET A 150 4.68 -0.27 6.74
N PHE A 151 5.66 0.60 6.63
CA PHE A 151 5.87 1.48 5.48
C PHE A 151 7.00 0.92 4.62
N THR A 152 6.89 1.14 3.32
CA THR A 152 7.95 0.85 2.37
C THR A 152 8.42 2.16 1.73
N PHE A 153 9.72 2.39 1.70
CA PHE A 153 10.31 3.61 1.12
C PHE A 153 11.15 3.26 -0.10
N LEU A 154 10.84 3.87 -1.24
CA LEU A 154 11.61 3.79 -2.47
C LEU A 154 12.63 4.94 -2.50
N LYS A 155 13.90 4.61 -2.30
CA LYS A 155 14.96 5.59 -2.05
C LYS A 155 15.21 6.54 -3.21
N GLU A 156 15.39 6.01 -4.40
CA GLU A 156 15.82 6.77 -5.58
C GLU A 156 14.72 7.72 -6.07
N ASN A 157 13.46 7.33 -5.93
CA ASN A 157 12.33 8.17 -6.29
C ASN A 157 11.83 9.04 -5.13
N LYS A 158 12.35 8.83 -3.89
CA LYS A 158 11.88 9.50 -2.66
C LYS A 158 10.37 9.35 -2.46
N ILE A 159 9.85 8.13 -2.62
CA ILE A 159 8.43 7.82 -2.46
C ILE A 159 8.22 6.98 -1.20
N LEU A 160 7.35 7.44 -0.32
CA LEU A 160 6.89 6.70 0.86
C LEU A 160 5.56 6.00 0.55
N PHE A 161 5.53 4.69 0.58
CA PHE A 161 4.31 3.89 0.58
C PHE A 161 3.90 3.67 2.04
N SER A 162 2.83 4.32 2.46
CA SER A 162 2.49 4.49 3.87
C SER A 162 1.34 3.60 4.33
N SER A 163 0.93 2.64 3.51
CA SER A 163 -0.25 1.83 3.82
C SER A 163 -1.43 2.72 4.22
N ASP A 164 -2.12 2.44 5.31
CA ASP A 164 -3.22 3.26 5.84
C ASP A 164 -2.78 4.61 6.43
N GLY A 165 -1.49 4.80 6.65
CA GLY A 165 -0.98 6.09 7.09
C GLY A 165 -1.26 7.17 6.05
N PHE A 166 -1.77 8.32 6.48
CA PHE A 166 -2.17 9.46 5.64
C PHE A 166 -3.35 9.18 4.67
N GLY A 167 -4.03 8.04 4.82
CA GLY A 167 -5.15 7.62 3.98
C GLY A 167 -6.40 8.49 4.11
N GLN A 168 -7.26 8.38 3.13
CA GLN A 168 -8.58 9.01 3.12
C GLN A 168 -9.54 8.20 2.24
N HIS A 169 -10.81 8.05 2.68
CA HIS A 169 -11.82 7.44 1.83
C HIS A 169 -12.39 8.49 0.87
N PHE A 170 -11.90 8.39 -0.35
CA PHE A 170 -12.27 9.26 -1.45
C PHE A 170 -12.16 8.49 -2.76
N ALA A 171 -13.25 8.39 -3.51
CA ALA A 171 -13.28 7.92 -4.88
C ALA A 171 -13.48 9.11 -5.82
N GLY A 172 -12.53 9.32 -6.71
CA GLY A 172 -12.54 10.39 -7.70
C GLY A 172 -11.74 9.99 -8.94
N PRO A 173 -11.83 10.77 -10.01
CA PRO A 173 -10.95 10.61 -11.16
C PRO A 173 -9.53 11.12 -10.88
N GLU A 174 -9.39 12.01 -9.89
CA GLU A 174 -8.12 12.61 -9.48
C GLU A 174 -7.25 11.56 -8.76
N ARG A 175 -5.93 11.68 -8.94
CA ARG A 175 -4.94 10.82 -8.29
C ARG A 175 -4.11 11.53 -7.25
N PHE A 176 -4.03 12.86 -7.33
CA PHE A 176 -3.12 13.66 -6.53
C PHE A 176 -3.86 14.76 -5.78
N ASP A 177 -3.32 15.15 -4.61
CA ASP A 177 -3.90 16.16 -3.74
C ASP A 177 -3.97 17.54 -4.41
N ASP A 178 -3.00 17.90 -5.22
CA ASP A 178 -2.97 19.18 -5.96
C ASP A 178 -4.06 19.31 -7.02
N GLN A 179 -4.68 18.19 -7.43
CA GLN A 179 -5.82 18.18 -8.36
C GLN A 179 -7.16 18.49 -7.65
N ILE A 180 -7.23 18.26 -6.33
CA ILE A 180 -8.44 18.45 -5.52
C ILE A 180 -8.32 19.69 -4.63
N GLY A 181 -7.10 20.00 -4.17
CA GLY A 181 -6.83 21.08 -3.23
C GLY A 181 -7.33 20.77 -1.81
N GLU A 182 -7.65 21.83 -1.04
CA GLU A 182 -7.98 21.70 0.39
C GLU A 182 -9.22 20.83 0.69
N ALA A 183 -10.09 20.59 -0.28
CA ALA A 183 -11.29 19.78 -0.07
C ALA A 183 -10.97 18.35 0.41
N ILE A 184 -9.84 17.76 0.01
CA ILE A 184 -9.42 16.43 0.45
C ILE A 184 -9.18 16.36 1.96
N MET A 185 -8.81 17.47 2.60
CA MET A 185 -8.51 17.53 4.03
C MET A 185 -9.72 17.16 4.93
N VAL A 186 -10.94 17.33 4.43
CA VAL A 186 -12.14 16.89 5.15
C VAL A 186 -12.13 15.35 5.27
N HIS A 187 -11.81 14.66 4.19
CA HIS A 187 -11.75 13.20 4.14
C HIS A 187 -10.55 12.66 4.91
N ALA A 188 -9.39 13.28 4.81
CA ALA A 188 -8.20 12.93 5.58
C ALA A 188 -8.41 13.08 7.08
N LYS A 189 -9.03 14.18 7.53
CA LYS A 189 -9.39 14.39 8.95
C LYS A 189 -10.43 13.37 9.45
N LYS A 190 -11.42 13.04 8.61
CA LYS A 190 -12.44 12.04 8.93
C LYS A 190 -11.81 10.65 9.07
N TYR A 191 -10.92 10.27 8.15
CA TYR A 191 -10.17 9.02 8.21
C TYR A 191 -9.31 8.96 9.49
N PHE A 192 -8.49 9.98 9.72
CA PHE A 192 -7.65 10.06 10.91
C PHE A 192 -8.46 9.93 12.21
N ALA A 193 -9.58 10.65 12.30
CA ALA A 193 -10.42 10.65 13.51
C ALA A 193 -11.03 9.26 13.81
N ASN A 194 -11.37 8.48 12.79
CA ASN A 194 -12.03 7.19 12.95
C ASN A 194 -11.06 6.01 13.02
N ILE A 195 -9.93 6.07 12.34
CA ILE A 195 -8.99 4.93 12.18
C ILE A 195 -7.72 5.14 13.04
N LEU A 196 -7.14 6.34 13.05
CA LEU A 196 -5.78 6.57 13.52
C LEU A 196 -5.70 7.30 14.86
N LEU A 197 -6.75 8.03 15.28
CA LEU A 197 -6.70 8.94 16.43
C LEU A 197 -6.29 8.26 17.73
N LEU A 198 -6.73 7.02 17.97
CA LEU A 198 -6.35 6.24 19.16
C LEU A 198 -4.83 6.02 19.26
N TYR A 199 -4.16 6.02 18.13
CA TYR A 199 -2.72 5.77 18.02
C TYR A 199 -1.90 7.06 17.85
N ALA A 200 -2.53 8.24 17.98
CA ALA A 200 -1.86 9.53 17.75
C ALA A 200 -0.53 9.71 18.51
N PRO A 201 -0.36 9.28 19.78
CA PRO A 201 0.94 9.37 20.45
C PRO A 201 2.02 8.53 19.78
N LEU A 202 1.65 7.36 19.26
CA LEU A 202 2.56 6.45 18.57
C LEU A 202 2.91 6.98 17.17
N ILE A 203 1.90 7.49 16.45
CA ILE A 203 2.10 8.15 15.15
C ILE A 203 3.07 9.31 15.29
N LYS A 204 2.90 10.18 16.32
CA LYS A 204 3.82 11.27 16.61
C LYS A 204 5.26 10.78 16.82
N LYS A 205 5.44 9.64 17.50
CA LYS A 205 6.76 9.03 17.68
C LYS A 205 7.36 8.56 16.35
N TYR A 206 6.58 7.88 15.50
CA TYR A 206 7.07 7.44 14.19
C TYR A 206 7.44 8.62 13.29
N LEU A 207 6.58 9.65 13.22
CA LEU A 207 6.87 10.86 12.46
C LEU A 207 8.15 11.54 12.95
N LYS A 208 8.35 11.65 14.28
CA LYS A 208 9.58 12.18 14.84
C LYS A 208 10.80 11.36 14.41
N ASN A 209 10.72 10.03 14.47
CA ASN A 209 11.82 9.15 14.06
C ASN A 209 12.16 9.32 12.57
N ILE A 210 11.15 9.46 11.70
CA ILE A 210 11.33 9.70 10.27
C ILE A 210 12.05 11.04 10.05
N ILE A 211 11.61 12.11 10.72
CA ILE A 211 12.22 13.44 10.64
C ILE A 211 13.67 13.39 11.15
N ASP A 212 13.90 12.80 12.32
CA ASP A 212 15.22 12.70 12.94
C ASP A 212 16.20 11.85 12.11
N SER A 213 15.70 10.90 11.31
CA SER A 213 16.53 10.09 10.40
C SER A 213 17.02 10.86 9.17
N GLY A 214 16.49 12.06 8.92
CA GLY A 214 16.77 12.83 7.72
C GLY A 214 16.16 12.25 6.44
N MET A 215 15.19 11.33 6.56
CA MET A 215 14.49 10.78 5.40
C MET A 215 13.69 11.88 4.70
N GLU A 216 14.01 12.10 3.43
CA GLU A 216 13.30 13.03 2.57
C GLU A 216 12.41 12.25 1.60
N PHE A 217 11.17 12.65 1.49
CA PHE A 217 10.24 12.12 0.47
C PHE A 217 9.47 13.26 -0.19
N ASN A 218 9.19 13.08 -1.48
CA ASN A 218 8.47 14.05 -2.32
C ASN A 218 7.03 13.60 -2.58
N MET A 219 6.71 12.36 -2.21
CA MET A 219 5.42 11.76 -2.47
C MET A 219 5.09 10.75 -1.38
N ILE A 220 3.82 10.73 -0.94
CA ILE A 220 3.28 9.71 -0.05
C ILE A 220 2.16 8.98 -0.78
N CYS A 221 2.36 7.70 -1.00
CA CYS A 221 1.41 6.79 -1.61
C CYS A 221 0.69 6.01 -0.52
N THR A 222 -0.59 6.28 -0.34
CA THR A 222 -1.45 5.66 0.66
C THR A 222 -2.23 4.49 0.07
N ASP A 223 -2.74 3.59 0.91
CA ASP A 223 -3.56 2.47 0.44
C ASP A 223 -5.02 2.88 0.17
N HIS A 224 -5.45 4.05 0.67
CA HIS A 224 -6.77 4.61 0.40
C HIS A 224 -6.69 6.07 -0.05
N GLY A 225 -7.48 6.41 -1.07
CA GLY A 225 -7.67 7.76 -1.57
C GLY A 225 -6.59 8.20 -2.54
N ILE A 226 -6.24 9.47 -2.47
CA ILE A 226 -5.27 10.10 -3.37
C ILE A 226 -3.84 10.00 -2.85
N ILE A 227 -2.90 10.27 -3.74
CA ILE A 227 -1.46 10.35 -3.47
C ILE A 227 -1.12 11.81 -3.12
N TRP A 228 -0.34 12.00 -2.05
CA TRP A 228 0.18 13.31 -1.63
C TRP A 228 1.51 13.60 -2.31
N ARG A 229 1.64 14.85 -2.87
CA ARG A 229 2.90 15.31 -3.50
C ARG A 229 3.14 16.81 -3.34
#